data_196a3aafb0e2a3a28e70d7ff4e9c6872
#
_entry.id   196a3aafb0e2a3a28e70d7ff4e9c6872
#
_cell.length_a   1.000
_cell.length_b   1.000
_cell.length_c   1.000
_cell.angle_alpha   90.00
_cell.angle_beta   90.00
_cell.angle_gamma   90.00
#
_symmetry.space_group_name_H-M   'P 1'
#
loop_
_entity.id
_entity.type
_entity.pdbx_description
1 polymer ?
#
loop_
_entity_poly.entity_id
_entity_poly.type
_entity_poly.pdbx_seq_one_letter_code
_entity_poly.pdbx_strand_id
1 'polypeptide(L)'
;MRRASIVLGCLLAAACSTPPADPPSSATLSSALMFEGAALIVGDGSPPIAGSAFLVENGRFTRVGKKGELPSPEGVRRVDLTGKTVMPAIIDAHSHLGYTNVKGMSTAAANFTRENFVDHLNRYAYYGIAATLSMGVDRGDLPFQLRAETIPNAALFRTAGSGIALPNAGPGAEYRKDAAYGVTSEAEARKAVQELAARQVDIVKIWVDDRLGTVKKLPPPIYRAIIDEAHVHKLRVVAHIYDLADAKELLRAGIDGFAHGVRDTEVDDEFLTLMKQRPEVFVIPNLPDRGTVEDLSWLSDTVPAAEIQRLRDEVANRKPDAAKQVRELYEVQARNLAALSAAGVRIGFGTDAGVSVGWNAHTELGDMVAAGMTPAQVIVSATRTSAEILKLDQLGTIAAGKSADFITLDANPLDDIKNTRRISTVYLRGEEVDRAALRKLWTEE
;
A
#
# COMPACT_ATOMS: atom_id res chain seq x y z
N MET A 1 -65.96 76.09 -15.81
CA MET A 1 -66.14 74.64 -15.61
C MET A 1 -65.13 74.14 -14.56
N ARG A 2 -65.60 74.10 -13.28
CA ARG A 2 -64.75 73.70 -12.16
C ARG A 2 -65.10 72.27 -11.78
N ARG A 3 -64.15 71.33 -11.76
CA ARG A 3 -64.33 69.98 -11.29
C ARG A 3 -63.79 69.85 -9.83
N ALA A 4 -64.67 69.51 -8.96
CA ALA A 4 -64.38 69.24 -7.56
C ALA A 4 -63.76 67.83 -7.41
N SER A 5 -62.63 67.71 -6.71
CA SER A 5 -62.02 66.44 -6.33
C SER A 5 -62.45 66.12 -4.86
N ILE A 6 -63.03 64.95 -4.69
CA ILE A 6 -63.34 64.38 -3.39
C ILE A 6 -62.10 63.55 -2.93
N VAL A 7 -61.58 63.88 -1.76
CA VAL A 7 -60.56 63.13 -1.08
C VAL A 7 -61.21 62.13 -0.12
N LEU A 8 -61.00 60.83 -0.37
CA LEU A 8 -61.41 59.72 0.44
C LEU A 8 -60.26 59.28 1.34
N GLY A 9 -60.35 59.51 2.64
CA GLY A 9 -59.32 59.09 3.58
C GLY A 9 -59.52 57.65 3.97
N CYS A 10 -58.50 56.80 3.68
CA CYS A 10 -58.42 55.43 4.19
C CYS A 10 -57.63 55.40 5.49
N LEU A 11 -58.28 55.00 6.58
CA LEU A 11 -57.60 54.59 7.81
C LEU A 11 -56.97 53.22 7.63
N LEU A 12 -55.66 53.15 7.67
CA LEU A 12 -54.89 51.87 7.73
C LEU A 12 -54.74 51.50 9.23
N ALA A 13 -55.36 50.40 9.62
CA ALA A 13 -55.09 49.71 10.89
C ALA A 13 -53.82 48.90 10.72
N ALA A 14 -52.77 49.24 11.47
CA ALA A 14 -51.54 48.47 11.55
C ALA A 14 -51.76 47.27 12.43
N ALA A 15 -51.88 46.07 11.84
CA ALA A 15 -51.83 44.79 12.58
C ALA A 15 -50.36 44.45 12.78
N CYS A 16 -49.88 44.44 14.02
CA CYS A 16 -48.60 43.87 14.40
C CYS A 16 -48.66 42.35 14.25
N SER A 17 -48.14 41.79 13.15
CA SER A 17 -47.86 40.38 13.00
C SER A 17 -46.47 40.10 13.55
N THR A 18 -46.35 39.34 14.65
CA THR A 18 -45.10 38.72 15.11
C THR A 18 -44.61 37.75 14.03
N PRO A 19 -43.34 37.80 13.63
CA PRO A 19 -42.81 36.81 12.68
C PRO A 19 -42.88 35.40 13.33
N PRO A 20 -43.14 34.34 12.53
CA PRO A 20 -43.14 32.98 13.04
C PRO A 20 -41.71 32.67 13.52
N ALA A 21 -41.59 32.03 14.69
CA ALA A 21 -40.34 31.52 15.20
C ALA A 21 -39.73 30.56 14.17
N ASP A 22 -38.47 30.76 13.84
CA ASP A 22 -37.70 29.83 13.00
C ASP A 22 -37.83 28.41 13.56
N PRO A 23 -38.06 27.40 12.70
CA PRO A 23 -38.05 26.03 13.15
C PRO A 23 -36.69 25.73 13.77
N PRO A 24 -36.62 24.90 14.84
CA PRO A 24 -35.34 24.54 15.43
C PRO A 24 -34.44 23.99 14.36
N SER A 25 -33.26 24.62 14.18
CA SER A 25 -32.22 24.11 13.32
C SER A 25 -32.07 22.63 13.60
N SER A 26 -32.39 21.79 12.63
CA SER A 26 -32.07 20.36 12.70
C SER A 26 -30.57 20.27 12.91
N ALA A 27 -30.13 19.95 14.11
CA ALA A 27 -28.74 19.68 14.41
C ALA A 27 -28.30 18.57 13.43
N THR A 28 -27.58 18.95 12.40
CA THR A 28 -26.91 18.01 11.50
C THR A 28 -26.04 17.19 12.43
N LEU A 29 -26.37 15.90 12.61
CA LEU A 29 -25.54 14.98 13.38
C LEU A 29 -24.12 15.14 12.85
N SER A 30 -23.21 15.60 13.71
CA SER A 30 -21.82 15.79 13.35
C SER A 30 -21.30 14.46 12.80
N SER A 31 -20.76 14.47 11.57
CA SER A 31 -20.05 13.32 10.99
C SER A 31 -18.74 13.02 11.73
N ALA A 32 -18.46 13.74 12.82
CA ALA A 32 -17.28 13.61 13.63
C ALA A 32 -17.35 12.35 14.51
N LEU A 33 -16.23 11.62 14.58
CA LEU A 33 -16.02 10.45 15.42
C LEU A 33 -14.85 10.70 16.37
N MET A 34 -15.08 10.55 17.67
CA MET A 34 -14.03 10.56 18.69
C MET A 34 -13.71 9.12 19.08
N PHE A 35 -12.49 8.69 18.84
CA PHE A 35 -11.96 7.38 19.24
C PHE A 35 -11.11 7.54 20.49
N GLU A 36 -11.34 6.67 21.50
CA GLU A 36 -10.70 6.83 22.81
C GLU A 36 -10.28 5.50 23.45
N GLY A 37 -9.17 5.51 24.21
CA GLY A 37 -8.79 4.43 25.13
C GLY A 37 -7.75 3.47 24.60
N ALA A 38 -7.44 3.49 23.29
CA ALA A 38 -6.47 2.58 22.70
C ALA A 38 -5.00 2.93 23.06
N ALA A 39 -4.12 1.95 22.90
CA ALA A 39 -2.71 2.21 22.66
C ALA A 39 -2.53 2.64 21.19
N LEU A 40 -2.05 3.86 20.93
CA LEU A 40 -1.94 4.43 19.59
C LEU A 40 -0.49 4.43 19.11
N ILE A 41 -0.21 3.65 18.07
CA ILE A 41 1.05 3.67 17.32
C ILE A 41 0.89 4.71 16.21
N VAL A 42 1.63 5.81 16.30
CA VAL A 42 1.51 6.95 15.36
C VAL A 42 2.04 6.59 13.95
N GLY A 43 2.98 5.66 13.85
CA GLY A 43 3.60 5.24 12.59
C GLY A 43 4.88 6.00 12.24
N ASP A 44 5.37 6.87 13.11
CA ASP A 44 6.60 7.67 12.92
C ASP A 44 7.83 7.12 13.63
N GLY A 45 7.68 6.00 14.36
CA GLY A 45 8.71 5.38 15.17
C GLY A 45 8.74 5.86 16.62
N SER A 46 7.89 6.81 17.00
CA SER A 46 7.75 7.23 18.40
C SER A 46 7.08 6.14 19.26
N PRO A 47 7.29 6.18 20.59
CA PRO A 47 6.57 5.29 21.50
C PRO A 47 5.06 5.46 21.41
N PRO A 48 4.27 4.39 21.60
CA PRO A 48 2.81 4.47 21.55
C PRO A 48 2.23 5.42 22.59
N ILE A 49 1.15 6.11 22.21
CA ILE A 49 0.36 6.93 23.14
C ILE A 49 -0.61 6.00 23.88
N ALA A 50 -0.35 5.73 25.14
CA ALA A 50 -1.24 4.96 25.99
C ALA A 50 -2.50 5.76 26.35
N GLY A 51 -3.67 5.09 26.30
CA GLY A 51 -4.96 5.75 26.59
C GLY A 51 -5.20 6.94 25.66
N SER A 52 -4.99 6.75 24.39
CA SER A 52 -5.08 7.79 23.36
C SER A 52 -6.51 8.29 23.15
N ALA A 53 -6.62 9.45 22.53
CA ALA A 53 -7.83 9.92 21.87
C ALA A 53 -7.48 10.58 20.54
N PHE A 54 -8.38 10.43 19.55
CA PHE A 54 -8.25 11.16 18.29
C PHE A 54 -9.62 11.42 17.68
N LEU A 55 -9.73 12.57 17.02
CA LEU A 55 -10.97 13.02 16.38
C LEU A 55 -10.82 12.87 14.87
N VAL A 56 -11.81 12.26 14.25
CA VAL A 56 -11.95 12.12 12.80
C VAL A 56 -13.14 12.95 12.32
N GLU A 57 -12.90 13.86 11.38
CA GLU A 57 -13.90 14.70 10.74
C GLU A 57 -13.62 14.77 9.24
N ASN A 58 -14.64 14.60 8.43
CA ASN A 58 -14.52 14.66 6.95
C ASN A 58 -13.38 13.77 6.41
N GLY A 59 -13.25 12.55 6.94
CA GLY A 59 -12.27 11.58 6.51
C GLY A 59 -10.83 11.86 6.95
N ARG A 60 -10.60 12.82 7.86
CA ARG A 60 -9.27 13.22 8.32
C ARG A 60 -9.15 13.19 9.85
N PHE A 61 -7.95 12.93 10.33
CA PHE A 61 -7.61 13.21 11.71
C PHE A 61 -7.55 14.72 11.89
N THR A 62 -8.34 15.27 12.82
CA THR A 62 -8.30 16.71 13.15
C THR A 62 -7.58 16.96 14.47
N ARG A 63 -7.60 16.00 15.38
CA ARG A 63 -6.91 16.04 16.67
C ARG A 63 -6.40 14.67 17.05
N VAL A 64 -5.21 14.63 17.67
CA VAL A 64 -4.59 13.40 18.17
C VAL A 64 -3.90 13.72 19.50
N GLY A 65 -4.08 12.89 20.53
CA GLY A 65 -3.50 13.09 21.85
C GLY A 65 -3.95 12.03 22.85
N LYS A 66 -4.04 12.38 24.12
CA LYS A 66 -4.51 11.49 25.19
C LYS A 66 -6.00 11.70 25.50
N LYS A 67 -6.63 10.65 26.00
CA LYS A 67 -8.02 10.70 26.49
C LYS A 67 -8.15 11.73 27.61
N GLY A 68 -9.17 12.58 27.50
CA GLY A 68 -9.43 13.67 28.44
C GLY A 68 -8.66 14.98 28.19
N GLU A 69 -7.64 14.98 27.31
CA GLU A 69 -6.88 16.18 26.97
C GLU A 69 -7.43 16.91 25.72
N LEU A 70 -8.19 16.18 24.87
CA LEU A 70 -8.69 16.74 23.62
C LEU A 70 -10.06 17.38 23.80
N PRO A 71 -10.28 18.63 23.38
CA PRO A 71 -11.61 19.19 23.28
C PRO A 71 -12.41 18.41 22.23
N SER A 72 -13.65 18.06 22.55
CA SER A 72 -14.54 17.34 21.63
C SER A 72 -15.72 18.23 21.24
N PRO A 73 -16.18 18.16 19.98
CA PRO A 73 -17.41 18.83 19.56
C PRO A 73 -18.60 18.36 20.40
N GLU A 74 -19.60 19.26 20.61
CA GLU A 74 -20.84 18.87 21.21
C GLU A 74 -21.56 17.83 20.35
N GLY A 75 -22.12 16.78 20.98
CA GLY A 75 -22.84 15.72 20.28
C GLY A 75 -21.97 14.77 19.45
N VAL A 76 -20.62 14.83 19.58
CA VAL A 76 -19.73 13.90 18.87
C VAL A 76 -19.99 12.44 19.29
N ARG A 77 -20.10 11.55 18.30
CA ARG A 77 -20.18 10.11 18.56
C ARG A 77 -18.82 9.58 19.04
N ARG A 78 -18.83 8.86 20.18
CA ARG A 78 -17.61 8.29 20.77
C ARG A 78 -17.53 6.80 20.49
N VAL A 79 -16.31 6.34 20.17
CA VAL A 79 -15.96 4.94 19.95
C VAL A 79 -14.95 4.56 21.02
N ASP A 80 -15.33 3.66 21.92
CA ASP A 80 -14.44 3.14 22.95
C ASP A 80 -13.53 2.04 22.36
N LEU A 81 -12.23 2.28 22.41
CA LEU A 81 -11.17 1.37 21.95
C LEU A 81 -10.31 0.88 23.14
N THR A 82 -10.85 0.90 24.36
CA THR A 82 -10.14 0.41 25.54
C THR A 82 -9.70 -1.06 25.33
N GLY A 83 -8.44 -1.35 25.60
CA GLY A 83 -7.85 -2.68 25.40
C GLY A 83 -7.43 -3.00 23.94
N LYS A 84 -7.66 -2.09 23.00
CA LYS A 84 -7.24 -2.22 21.60
C LYS A 84 -5.91 -1.49 21.35
N THR A 85 -5.28 -1.83 20.24
CA THR A 85 -4.17 -1.06 19.67
C THR A 85 -4.62 -0.46 18.33
N VAL A 86 -4.23 0.78 18.07
CA VAL A 86 -4.47 1.46 16.79
C VAL A 86 -3.13 1.73 16.12
N MET A 87 -3.06 1.49 14.81
CA MET A 87 -1.91 1.87 13.97
C MET A 87 -2.38 2.40 12.62
N PRO A 88 -1.55 3.15 11.87
CA PRO A 88 -1.88 3.53 10.50
C PRO A 88 -2.15 2.27 9.67
N ALA A 89 -3.04 2.38 8.70
CA ALA A 89 -3.24 1.32 7.72
C ALA A 89 -1.97 1.10 6.88
N ILE A 90 -1.74 -0.15 6.49
CA ILE A 90 -0.56 -0.60 5.75
C ILE A 90 -0.55 -0.01 4.33
N ILE A 91 0.63 0.20 3.77
CA ILE A 91 0.84 0.58 2.38
C ILE A 91 1.78 -0.42 1.72
N ASP A 92 1.29 -1.12 0.72
CA ASP A 92 2.05 -2.09 -0.07
C ASP A 92 2.64 -1.40 -1.32
N ALA A 93 3.91 -1.07 -1.27
CA ALA A 93 4.58 -0.35 -2.33
C ALA A 93 5.07 -1.25 -3.49
N HIS A 94 4.80 -2.55 -3.46
CA HIS A 94 5.14 -3.47 -4.55
C HIS A 94 4.21 -4.69 -4.59
N SER A 95 3.31 -4.68 -5.54
CA SER A 95 2.37 -5.78 -5.81
C SER A 95 2.20 -5.99 -7.31
N HIS A 96 1.43 -7.02 -7.70
CA HIS A 96 1.08 -7.33 -9.09
C HIS A 96 -0.38 -7.76 -9.18
N LEU A 97 -1.28 -6.82 -9.45
CA LEU A 97 -2.72 -7.04 -9.37
C LEU A 97 -3.36 -7.50 -10.69
N GLY A 98 -4.57 -8.03 -10.60
CA GLY A 98 -5.48 -8.27 -11.72
C GLY A 98 -5.41 -9.65 -12.35
N TYR A 99 -4.37 -10.44 -12.13
CA TYR A 99 -4.18 -11.73 -12.83
C TYR A 99 -4.73 -12.95 -12.10
N THR A 100 -4.95 -12.86 -10.79
CA THR A 100 -5.43 -13.96 -9.96
C THR A 100 -6.91 -13.79 -9.63
N ASN A 101 -7.73 -14.76 -10.01
CA ASN A 101 -9.09 -14.89 -9.49
C ASN A 101 -9.03 -15.78 -8.25
N VAL A 102 -9.12 -15.15 -7.07
CA VAL A 102 -8.97 -15.86 -5.79
C VAL A 102 -10.11 -16.83 -5.56
N LYS A 103 -11.36 -16.44 -5.81
CA LYS A 103 -12.54 -17.32 -5.66
C LYS A 103 -12.49 -18.50 -6.63
N GLY A 104 -12.11 -18.25 -7.89
CA GLY A 104 -11.98 -19.28 -8.93
C GLY A 104 -10.65 -20.06 -8.90
N MET A 105 -9.74 -19.77 -7.95
CA MET A 105 -8.43 -20.40 -7.81
C MET A 105 -7.66 -20.49 -9.12
N SER A 106 -7.67 -19.42 -9.92
CA SER A 106 -7.02 -19.38 -11.22
C SER A 106 -6.15 -18.14 -11.40
N THR A 107 -5.04 -18.30 -12.10
CA THR A 107 -4.14 -17.19 -12.46
C THR A 107 -3.92 -17.21 -13.97
N ALA A 108 -4.40 -16.18 -14.65
CA ALA A 108 -4.37 -16.07 -16.10
C ALA A 108 -4.46 -14.62 -16.58
N ALA A 109 -4.01 -14.36 -17.81
CA ALA A 109 -4.17 -13.05 -18.46
C ALA A 109 -5.63 -12.66 -18.64
N ALA A 110 -6.54 -13.63 -18.82
CA ALA A 110 -7.97 -13.40 -18.96
C ALA A 110 -8.64 -12.85 -17.69
N ASN A 111 -8.03 -13.02 -16.53
CA ASN A 111 -8.53 -12.46 -15.26
C ASN A 111 -8.27 -10.96 -15.13
N PHE A 112 -7.53 -10.34 -16.05
CA PHE A 112 -7.20 -8.92 -16.00
C PHE A 112 -8.42 -8.06 -16.37
N THR A 113 -9.41 -8.06 -15.48
CA THR A 113 -10.68 -7.35 -15.63
C THR A 113 -10.89 -6.36 -14.49
N ARG A 114 -11.81 -5.41 -14.69
CA ARG A 114 -12.18 -4.44 -13.67
C ARG A 114 -12.70 -5.10 -12.39
N GLU A 115 -13.58 -6.08 -12.55
CA GLU A 115 -14.21 -6.81 -11.44
C GLU A 115 -13.15 -7.49 -10.57
N ASN A 116 -12.18 -8.14 -11.20
CA ASN A 116 -11.09 -8.82 -10.50
C ASN A 116 -10.12 -7.85 -9.83
N PHE A 117 -9.84 -6.70 -10.46
CA PHE A 117 -9.07 -5.64 -9.80
C PHE A 117 -9.78 -5.08 -8.57
N VAL A 118 -11.08 -4.82 -8.68
CA VAL A 118 -11.88 -4.33 -7.53
C VAL A 118 -11.89 -5.37 -6.42
N ASP A 119 -12.06 -6.66 -6.72
CA ASP A 119 -11.94 -7.74 -5.73
C ASP A 119 -10.58 -7.71 -5.02
N HIS A 120 -9.48 -7.53 -5.76
CA HIS A 120 -8.15 -7.40 -5.17
C HIS A 120 -8.06 -6.19 -4.23
N LEU A 121 -8.51 -5.01 -4.67
CA LEU A 121 -8.46 -3.80 -3.83
C LEU A 121 -9.35 -3.92 -2.58
N ASN A 122 -10.47 -4.63 -2.67
CA ASN A 122 -11.33 -4.96 -1.54
C ASN A 122 -10.61 -5.92 -0.55
N ARG A 123 -9.90 -6.94 -1.07
CA ARG A 123 -9.07 -7.83 -0.23
C ARG A 123 -7.96 -7.08 0.47
N TYR A 124 -7.29 -6.16 -0.22
CA TYR A 124 -6.30 -5.28 0.40
C TYR A 124 -6.91 -4.48 1.54
N ALA A 125 -8.04 -3.81 1.32
CA ALA A 125 -8.76 -3.07 2.37
C ALA A 125 -9.19 -3.98 3.53
N TYR A 126 -9.70 -5.19 3.24
CA TYR A 126 -10.10 -6.17 4.25
C TYR A 126 -8.96 -6.51 5.21
N TYR A 127 -7.73 -6.63 4.69
CA TYR A 127 -6.52 -6.91 5.46
C TYR A 127 -5.82 -5.65 5.99
N GLY A 128 -6.48 -4.49 5.97
CA GLY A 128 -5.98 -3.26 6.57
C GLY A 128 -4.95 -2.51 5.74
N ILE A 129 -4.94 -2.71 4.42
CA ILE A 129 -4.04 -2.02 3.51
C ILE A 129 -4.79 -0.85 2.87
N ALA A 130 -4.29 0.39 3.07
CA ALA A 130 -4.90 1.61 2.55
C ALA A 130 -4.55 1.92 1.11
N ALA A 131 -3.37 1.51 0.66
CA ALA A 131 -2.89 1.77 -0.70
C ALA A 131 -1.94 0.68 -1.17
N THR A 132 -1.93 0.43 -2.48
CA THR A 132 -1.01 -0.51 -3.13
C THR A 132 -0.54 0.01 -4.47
N LEU A 133 0.72 -0.33 -4.84
CA LEU A 133 1.31 -0.04 -6.14
C LEU A 133 1.47 -1.34 -6.94
N SER A 134 0.79 -1.45 -8.08
CA SER A 134 1.08 -2.50 -9.07
C SER A 134 2.30 -2.11 -9.89
N MET A 135 3.35 -2.96 -9.83
CA MET A 135 4.69 -2.58 -10.26
C MET A 135 5.10 -3.20 -11.59
N GLY A 136 4.69 -2.55 -12.70
CA GLY A 136 5.24 -2.80 -14.03
C GLY A 136 4.61 -3.94 -14.82
N VAL A 137 3.44 -4.45 -14.42
CA VAL A 137 2.74 -5.53 -15.15
C VAL A 137 1.35 -5.13 -15.64
N ASP A 138 1.02 -3.87 -15.57
CA ASP A 138 -0.30 -3.34 -15.88
C ASP A 138 -0.44 -3.08 -17.39
N ARG A 139 -1.57 -3.50 -17.95
CA ARG A 139 -1.87 -3.41 -19.40
C ARG A 139 -3.03 -2.47 -19.68
N GLY A 140 -2.97 -1.81 -20.84
CA GLY A 140 -4.08 -1.00 -21.35
C GLY A 140 -4.44 0.18 -20.44
N ASP A 141 -5.70 0.61 -20.47
CA ASP A 141 -6.17 1.82 -19.80
C ASP A 141 -6.82 1.56 -18.44
N LEU A 142 -7.26 0.33 -18.19
CA LEU A 142 -7.96 -0.05 -16.96
C LEU A 142 -7.22 0.33 -15.68
N PRO A 143 -5.90 0.10 -15.52
CA PRO A 143 -5.17 0.51 -14.32
C PRO A 143 -5.21 2.00 -14.06
N PHE A 144 -5.15 2.81 -15.11
CA PHE A 144 -5.19 4.28 -14.99
C PHE A 144 -6.59 4.80 -14.66
N GLN A 145 -7.64 4.13 -15.16
CA GLN A 145 -9.02 4.41 -14.78
C GLN A 145 -9.23 4.12 -13.29
N LEU A 146 -8.83 2.93 -12.83
CA LEU A 146 -8.94 2.53 -11.41
C LEU A 146 -8.14 3.45 -10.47
N ARG A 147 -6.96 3.91 -10.90
CA ARG A 147 -6.15 4.86 -10.12
C ARG A 147 -6.87 6.20 -9.88
N ALA A 148 -7.68 6.63 -10.85
CA ALA A 148 -8.41 7.90 -10.77
C ALA A 148 -9.67 7.81 -9.90
N GLU A 149 -10.07 6.60 -9.46
CA GLU A 149 -11.28 6.36 -8.71
C GLU A 149 -11.01 6.20 -7.21
N THR A 150 -12.01 6.57 -6.40
CA THR A 150 -12.09 6.16 -5.00
C THR A 150 -13.23 5.17 -4.87
N ILE A 151 -12.86 3.89 -4.74
CA ILE A 151 -13.81 2.78 -4.66
C ILE A 151 -14.14 2.53 -3.18
N PRO A 152 -15.43 2.46 -2.78
CA PRO A 152 -15.82 2.11 -1.42
C PRO A 152 -15.25 0.74 -1.00
N ASN A 153 -14.89 0.60 0.27
CA ASN A 153 -14.31 -0.62 0.85
C ASN A 153 -13.06 -1.14 0.13
N ALA A 154 -12.32 -0.28 -0.57
CA ALA A 154 -11.16 -0.65 -1.37
C ALA A 154 -9.92 0.18 -1.04
N ALA A 155 -8.75 -0.43 -1.15
CA ALA A 155 -7.47 0.27 -1.08
C ALA A 155 -7.30 1.24 -2.26
N LEU A 156 -6.55 2.31 -2.07
CA LEU A 156 -6.14 3.20 -3.16
C LEU A 156 -5.16 2.45 -4.08
N PHE A 157 -5.35 2.63 -5.37
CA PHE A 157 -4.51 2.00 -6.38
C PHE A 157 -3.49 2.99 -6.95
N ARG A 158 -2.26 2.49 -7.14
CA ARG A 158 -1.17 3.17 -7.84
C ARG A 158 -0.59 2.22 -8.88
N THR A 159 -0.02 2.75 -9.95
CA THR A 159 0.46 1.94 -11.07
C THR A 159 1.77 2.45 -11.65
N ALA A 160 2.70 1.53 -11.91
CA ALA A 160 3.86 1.76 -12.75
C ALA A 160 3.54 1.57 -14.26
N GLY A 161 2.31 1.20 -14.59
CA GLY A 161 1.96 0.80 -15.95
C GLY A 161 2.75 -0.44 -16.40
N SER A 162 3.17 -0.45 -17.65
CA SER A 162 4.10 -1.45 -18.18
C SER A 162 5.52 -1.14 -17.73
N GLY A 163 6.23 -2.11 -17.19
CA GLY A 163 7.66 -1.94 -16.91
C GLY A 163 8.51 -2.07 -18.18
N ILE A 164 9.81 -1.90 -18.06
CA ILE A 164 10.75 -1.94 -19.21
C ILE A 164 11.81 -3.01 -18.99
N ALA A 165 12.07 -3.82 -20.00
CA ALA A 165 13.06 -4.89 -20.00
C ALA A 165 13.61 -5.13 -21.42
N LEU A 166 14.59 -6.00 -21.59
CA LEU A 166 14.82 -6.61 -22.91
C LEU A 166 13.61 -7.48 -23.31
N PRO A 167 13.39 -7.72 -24.60
CA PRO A 167 12.35 -8.64 -25.05
C PRO A 167 12.41 -9.98 -24.31
N ASN A 168 11.29 -10.42 -23.75
CA ASN A 168 11.14 -11.66 -22.94
C ASN A 168 11.91 -11.71 -21.61
N ALA A 169 12.56 -10.63 -21.19
CA ALA A 169 13.32 -10.54 -19.95
C ALA A 169 12.59 -9.72 -18.84
N GLY A 170 11.32 -9.38 -19.04
CA GLY A 170 10.46 -8.71 -18.05
C GLY A 170 9.97 -9.69 -16.98
N PRO A 171 8.69 -9.62 -16.55
CA PRO A 171 8.13 -10.49 -15.54
C PRO A 171 8.19 -11.96 -15.97
N GLY A 172 8.65 -12.85 -15.05
CA GLY A 172 8.94 -14.24 -15.38
C GLY A 172 7.73 -15.15 -15.62
N ALA A 173 6.56 -14.74 -15.20
CA ALA A 173 5.36 -15.57 -15.30
C ALA A 173 4.71 -15.49 -16.69
N GLU A 174 4.37 -16.65 -17.28
CA GLU A 174 3.82 -16.78 -18.64
C GLU A 174 2.57 -15.90 -18.85
N TYR A 175 1.66 -15.85 -17.87
CA TYR A 175 0.40 -15.10 -17.98
C TYR A 175 0.58 -13.57 -18.01
N ARG A 176 1.77 -13.05 -17.72
CA ARG A 176 2.09 -11.62 -17.73
C ARG A 176 3.38 -11.27 -18.49
N LYS A 177 3.94 -12.21 -19.25
CA LYS A 177 5.23 -12.03 -19.97
C LYS A 177 5.21 -10.82 -20.94
N ASP A 178 4.06 -10.53 -21.55
CA ASP A 178 3.90 -9.44 -22.52
C ASP A 178 3.48 -8.10 -21.85
N ALA A 179 3.53 -8.01 -20.52
CA ALA A 179 3.13 -6.80 -19.82
C ALA A 179 4.22 -5.69 -19.85
N ALA A 180 5.48 -6.05 -20.09
CA ALA A 180 6.59 -5.10 -20.13
C ALA A 180 6.90 -4.65 -21.57
N TYR A 181 7.40 -3.41 -21.72
CA TYR A 181 8.06 -2.95 -22.94
C TYR A 181 9.36 -3.73 -23.17
N GLY A 182 9.48 -4.38 -24.33
CA GLY A 182 10.72 -5.01 -24.76
C GLY A 182 11.55 -4.01 -25.56
N VAL A 183 12.62 -3.45 -24.98
CA VAL A 183 13.47 -2.44 -25.63
C VAL A 183 14.85 -3.00 -25.94
N THR A 184 15.43 -2.63 -27.09
CA THR A 184 16.73 -3.12 -27.58
C THR A 184 17.73 -2.00 -27.84
N SER A 185 17.30 -0.74 -27.73
CA SER A 185 18.14 0.44 -27.95
C SER A 185 17.80 1.55 -26.95
N GLU A 186 18.73 2.49 -26.78
CA GLU A 186 18.52 3.70 -25.96
C GLU A 186 17.34 4.54 -26.48
N ALA A 187 17.16 4.62 -27.80
CA ALA A 187 16.04 5.36 -28.39
C ALA A 187 14.69 4.74 -28.06
N GLU A 188 14.56 3.41 -28.13
CA GLU A 188 13.35 2.70 -27.72
C GLU A 188 13.11 2.84 -26.22
N ALA A 189 14.17 2.79 -25.41
CA ALA A 189 14.09 2.98 -23.96
C ALA A 189 13.54 4.36 -23.59
N ARG A 190 14.09 5.44 -24.17
CA ARG A 190 13.59 6.81 -23.96
C ARG A 190 12.15 6.95 -24.41
N LYS A 191 11.79 6.40 -25.57
CA LYS A 191 10.40 6.41 -26.07
C LYS A 191 9.44 5.71 -25.09
N ALA A 192 9.80 4.54 -24.57
CA ALA A 192 8.97 3.83 -23.58
C ALA A 192 8.76 4.69 -22.31
N VAL A 193 9.79 5.36 -21.82
CA VAL A 193 9.66 6.28 -20.67
C VAL A 193 8.77 7.46 -20.99
N GLN A 194 8.87 8.09 -22.19
CA GLN A 194 8.01 9.19 -22.61
C GLN A 194 6.54 8.76 -22.68
N GLU A 195 6.25 7.56 -23.16
CA GLU A 195 4.89 6.99 -23.18
C GLU A 195 4.35 6.78 -21.75
N LEU A 196 5.17 6.25 -20.85
CA LEU A 196 4.81 6.09 -19.43
C LEU A 196 4.59 7.46 -18.75
N ALA A 197 5.46 8.43 -19.03
CA ALA A 197 5.32 9.79 -18.50
C ALA A 197 4.05 10.49 -18.99
N ALA A 198 3.70 10.34 -20.26
CA ALA A 198 2.45 10.85 -20.82
C ALA A 198 1.22 10.25 -20.15
N ARG A 199 1.30 9.01 -19.67
CA ARG A 199 0.27 8.32 -18.86
C ARG A 199 0.33 8.67 -17.38
N GLN A 200 1.31 9.47 -16.96
CA GLN A 200 1.51 9.90 -15.58
C GLN A 200 1.64 8.72 -14.60
N VAL A 201 2.45 7.72 -14.95
CA VAL A 201 2.73 6.60 -14.02
C VAL A 201 3.30 7.11 -12.70
N ASP A 202 3.06 6.36 -11.62
CA ASP A 202 3.54 6.75 -10.28
C ASP A 202 5.05 6.51 -10.13
N ILE A 203 5.60 5.54 -10.88
CA ILE A 203 7.02 5.16 -10.90
C ILE A 203 7.33 4.39 -12.20
N VAL A 204 8.58 4.35 -12.61
CA VAL A 204 9.05 3.49 -13.72
C VAL A 204 9.67 2.23 -13.13
N LYS A 205 9.28 1.05 -13.63
CA LYS A 205 9.85 -0.26 -13.26
C LYS A 205 10.74 -0.79 -14.37
N ILE A 206 11.94 -1.27 -14.00
CA ILE A 206 12.83 -2.00 -14.93
C ILE A 206 13.21 -3.36 -14.36
N TRP A 207 13.60 -4.30 -15.23
CA TRP A 207 14.16 -5.60 -14.86
C TRP A 207 15.63 -5.67 -15.29
N VAL A 208 16.54 -5.85 -14.32
CA VAL A 208 17.97 -6.04 -14.50
C VAL A 208 18.33 -7.37 -13.84
N ASP A 209 17.91 -8.46 -14.47
CA ASP A 209 18.09 -9.84 -14.00
C ASP A 209 18.13 -10.77 -15.20
N ASP A 210 19.10 -11.69 -15.23
CA ASP A 210 19.22 -12.69 -16.30
C ASP A 210 18.59 -14.04 -15.93
N ARG A 211 17.94 -14.13 -14.76
CA ARG A 211 17.34 -15.35 -14.25
C ARG A 211 18.30 -16.54 -14.29
N LEU A 212 19.48 -16.34 -13.68
CA LEU A 212 20.56 -17.33 -13.66
C LEU A 212 21.03 -17.73 -15.07
N GLY A 213 21.14 -16.76 -15.96
CA GLY A 213 21.64 -16.93 -17.34
C GLY A 213 20.61 -17.45 -18.35
N THR A 214 19.32 -17.53 -17.99
CA THR A 214 18.27 -18.01 -18.90
C THR A 214 17.78 -16.95 -19.88
N VAL A 215 17.94 -15.66 -19.56
CA VAL A 215 17.61 -14.51 -20.41
C VAL A 215 18.77 -13.51 -20.40
N LYS A 216 18.78 -12.56 -21.34
CA LYS A 216 19.76 -11.47 -21.34
C LYS A 216 19.32 -10.37 -20.40
N LYS A 217 20.27 -9.80 -19.62
CA LYS A 217 20.03 -8.62 -18.77
C LYS A 217 19.86 -7.35 -19.61
N LEU A 218 19.07 -6.42 -19.10
CA LEU A 218 19.03 -5.05 -19.62
C LEU A 218 20.41 -4.37 -19.45
N PRO A 219 21.12 -4.01 -20.54
CA PRO A 219 22.51 -3.58 -20.43
C PRO A 219 22.65 -2.12 -19.97
N PRO A 220 23.82 -1.72 -19.40
CA PRO A 220 24.07 -0.39 -18.86
C PRO A 220 23.70 0.79 -19.75
N PRO A 221 24.00 0.82 -21.07
CA PRO A 221 23.58 1.94 -21.92
C PRO A 221 22.06 2.14 -21.93
N ILE A 222 21.29 1.05 -21.96
CA ILE A 222 19.84 1.10 -22.06
C ILE A 222 19.23 1.53 -20.72
N TYR A 223 19.62 0.92 -19.57
CA TYR A 223 19.03 1.34 -18.31
C TYR A 223 19.46 2.76 -17.89
N ARG A 224 20.66 3.23 -18.27
CA ARG A 224 21.04 4.63 -18.08
C ARG A 224 20.14 5.58 -18.87
N ALA A 225 19.85 5.25 -20.13
CA ALA A 225 18.91 6.03 -20.95
C ALA A 225 17.51 6.08 -20.34
N ILE A 226 17.04 4.97 -19.71
CA ILE A 226 15.77 4.94 -18.98
C ILE A 226 15.81 5.88 -17.77
N ILE A 227 16.86 5.79 -16.95
CA ILE A 227 17.02 6.60 -15.74
C ILE A 227 17.08 8.08 -16.09
N ASP A 228 17.93 8.46 -17.05
CA ASP A 228 18.09 9.84 -17.51
C ASP A 228 16.75 10.40 -17.99
N GLU A 229 16.04 9.68 -18.86
CA GLU A 229 14.78 10.14 -19.43
C GLU A 229 13.67 10.22 -18.35
N ALA A 230 13.60 9.25 -17.44
CA ALA A 230 12.65 9.28 -16.34
C ALA A 230 12.88 10.50 -15.44
N HIS A 231 14.12 10.84 -15.15
CA HIS A 231 14.47 12.02 -14.34
C HIS A 231 14.12 13.34 -15.04
N VAL A 232 14.24 13.43 -16.39
CA VAL A 232 13.72 14.59 -17.15
C VAL A 232 12.23 14.79 -16.88
N HIS A 233 11.47 13.70 -16.78
CA HIS A 233 10.03 13.71 -16.47
C HIS A 233 9.71 13.71 -14.96
N LYS A 234 10.70 13.83 -14.06
CA LYS A 234 10.56 13.80 -12.58
C LYS A 234 9.96 12.48 -12.07
N LEU A 235 10.11 11.41 -12.85
CA LEU A 235 9.77 10.06 -12.48
C LEU A 235 10.96 9.37 -11.85
N ARG A 236 10.71 8.58 -10.80
CA ARG A 236 11.71 7.70 -10.20
C ARG A 236 11.72 6.37 -10.91
N VAL A 237 12.89 5.70 -10.91
CA VAL A 237 13.09 4.39 -11.49
C VAL A 237 13.39 3.36 -10.40
N VAL A 238 12.67 2.24 -10.42
CA VAL A 238 12.88 1.11 -9.51
C VAL A 238 13.29 -0.11 -10.31
N ALA A 239 14.38 -0.74 -9.92
CA ALA A 239 14.89 -1.93 -10.57
C ALA A 239 14.53 -3.22 -9.82
N HIS A 240 14.02 -4.22 -10.53
CA HIS A 240 14.15 -5.62 -10.15
C HIS A 240 15.62 -6.03 -10.33
N ILE A 241 16.22 -6.59 -9.30
CA ILE A 241 17.61 -7.04 -9.28
C ILE A 241 17.74 -8.45 -8.70
N TYR A 242 18.87 -9.08 -8.97
CA TYR A 242 19.29 -10.31 -8.32
C TYR A 242 20.71 -10.17 -7.77
N ASP A 243 21.65 -9.67 -8.58
CA ASP A 243 23.08 -9.64 -8.30
C ASP A 243 23.54 -8.35 -7.60
N LEU A 244 24.46 -8.48 -6.64
CA LEU A 244 25.11 -7.35 -5.96
C LEU A 244 25.86 -6.43 -6.96
N ALA A 245 26.52 -7.01 -7.95
CA ALA A 245 27.26 -6.26 -8.97
C ALA A 245 26.32 -5.31 -9.75
N ASP A 246 25.15 -5.80 -10.18
CA ASP A 246 24.15 -5.00 -10.89
C ASP A 246 23.59 -3.90 -9.98
N ALA A 247 23.33 -4.20 -8.72
CA ALA A 247 22.86 -3.21 -7.75
C ALA A 247 23.84 -2.04 -7.59
N LYS A 248 25.14 -2.31 -7.50
CA LYS A 248 26.19 -1.28 -7.43
C LYS A 248 26.26 -0.42 -8.70
N GLU A 249 26.19 -1.04 -9.88
CA GLU A 249 26.20 -0.32 -11.14
C GLU A 249 24.96 0.55 -11.33
N LEU A 250 23.79 0.07 -10.92
CA LEU A 250 22.53 0.85 -10.92
C LEU A 250 22.62 2.04 -9.97
N LEU A 251 23.20 1.90 -8.77
CA LEU A 251 23.46 3.02 -7.88
C LEU A 251 24.33 4.09 -8.53
N ARG A 252 25.41 3.70 -9.19
CA ARG A 252 26.28 4.61 -9.95
C ARG A 252 25.58 5.26 -11.15
N ALA A 253 24.60 4.55 -11.73
CA ALA A 253 23.78 5.06 -12.82
C ALA A 253 22.66 6.01 -12.38
N GLY A 254 22.40 6.15 -11.06
CA GLY A 254 21.38 7.07 -10.56
C GLY A 254 20.04 6.45 -10.26
N ILE A 255 19.93 5.13 -10.08
CA ILE A 255 18.67 4.47 -9.72
C ILE A 255 18.06 5.05 -8.42
N ASP A 256 16.73 5.07 -8.32
CA ASP A 256 16.01 5.65 -7.17
C ASP A 256 15.57 4.59 -6.15
N GLY A 257 15.50 3.32 -6.54
CA GLY A 257 15.12 2.25 -5.63
C GLY A 257 15.29 0.86 -6.20
N PHE A 258 15.22 -0.10 -5.30
CA PHE A 258 15.24 -1.52 -5.62
C PHE A 258 13.95 -2.19 -5.20
N ALA A 259 13.36 -2.91 -6.12
CA ALA A 259 12.31 -3.88 -5.86
C ALA A 259 12.99 -5.24 -5.73
N HIS A 260 12.96 -5.79 -4.53
CA HIS A 260 13.76 -6.88 -3.99
C HIS A 260 15.14 -6.46 -3.48
N GLY A 261 15.67 -7.27 -2.56
CA GLY A 261 17.05 -7.17 -2.10
C GLY A 261 18.02 -7.90 -3.05
N VAL A 262 19.32 -7.73 -2.82
CA VAL A 262 20.37 -8.55 -3.42
C VAL A 262 20.20 -10.00 -2.96
N ARG A 263 20.34 -10.96 -3.89
CA ARG A 263 19.96 -12.37 -3.67
C ARG A 263 21.11 -13.35 -3.87
N ASP A 264 22.12 -12.98 -4.69
CA ASP A 264 23.24 -13.84 -5.02
C ASP A 264 24.27 -13.97 -3.88
N THR A 265 24.45 -12.90 -3.10
CA THR A 265 25.46 -12.83 -2.05
C THR A 265 25.10 -11.81 -0.97
N GLU A 266 25.89 -11.78 0.10
CA GLU A 266 25.76 -10.73 1.12
C GLU A 266 26.25 -9.38 0.58
N VAL A 267 25.56 -8.30 0.99
CA VAL A 267 25.96 -6.93 0.66
C VAL A 267 27.28 -6.59 1.36
N ASP A 268 28.15 -5.89 0.65
CA ASP A 268 29.46 -5.51 1.14
C ASP A 268 29.55 -4.02 1.52
N ASP A 269 30.71 -3.63 2.09
CA ASP A 269 30.94 -2.25 2.54
C ASP A 269 30.86 -1.23 1.42
N GLU A 270 31.21 -1.62 0.18
CA GLU A 270 31.09 -0.73 -0.98
C GLU A 270 29.62 -0.44 -1.29
N PHE A 271 28.75 -1.45 -1.31
CA PHE A 271 27.33 -1.28 -1.54
C PHE A 271 26.71 -0.41 -0.45
N LEU A 272 27.01 -0.69 0.83
CA LEU A 272 26.54 0.12 1.97
C LEU A 272 27.04 1.57 1.89
N THR A 273 28.26 1.79 1.41
CA THR A 273 28.82 3.14 1.21
C THR A 273 28.06 3.88 0.10
N LEU A 274 27.80 3.23 -1.03
CA LEU A 274 27.01 3.78 -2.14
C LEU A 274 25.58 4.15 -1.67
N MET A 275 24.93 3.28 -0.89
CA MET A 275 23.59 3.56 -0.33
C MET A 275 23.62 4.76 0.63
N LYS A 276 24.63 4.88 1.48
CA LYS A 276 24.79 6.03 2.40
C LYS A 276 25.06 7.36 1.68
N GLN A 277 25.69 7.33 0.51
CA GLN A 277 25.91 8.51 -0.33
C GLN A 277 24.61 9.00 -0.99
N ARG A 278 23.58 8.14 -1.05
CA ARG A 278 22.29 8.41 -1.67
C ARG A 278 21.13 8.04 -0.74
N PRO A 279 20.93 8.79 0.35
CA PRO A 279 19.92 8.46 1.38
C PRO A 279 18.46 8.49 0.88
N GLU A 280 18.22 9.08 -0.30
CA GLU A 280 16.92 9.05 -0.96
C GLU A 280 16.57 7.71 -1.60
N VAL A 281 17.58 6.87 -1.91
CA VAL A 281 17.38 5.54 -2.50
C VAL A 281 16.75 4.61 -1.47
N PHE A 282 15.77 3.86 -1.90
CA PHE A 282 15.03 2.94 -1.06
C PHE A 282 15.14 1.49 -1.55
N VAL A 283 14.89 0.57 -0.62
CA VAL A 283 14.77 -0.86 -0.90
C VAL A 283 13.41 -1.35 -0.43
N ILE A 284 12.67 -2.06 -1.30
CA ILE A 284 11.46 -2.80 -0.94
C ILE A 284 11.88 -4.28 -0.93
N PRO A 285 12.03 -4.93 0.24
CA PRO A 285 12.73 -6.22 0.33
C PRO A 285 12.01 -7.35 -0.39
N ASN A 286 10.69 -7.47 -0.27
CA ASN A 286 9.90 -8.59 -0.81
C ASN A 286 10.62 -9.91 -0.54
N LEU A 287 10.65 -10.30 0.72
CA LEU A 287 11.41 -11.47 1.16
C LEU A 287 10.84 -12.76 0.53
N PRO A 288 11.69 -13.71 0.14
CA PRO A 288 11.21 -14.99 -0.36
C PRO A 288 10.63 -15.84 0.77
N ASP A 289 9.95 -16.92 0.40
CA ASP A 289 9.46 -17.93 1.32
C ASP A 289 10.58 -18.41 2.27
N ARG A 290 10.31 -18.41 3.58
CA ARG A 290 11.24 -18.91 4.60
C ARG A 290 11.44 -20.44 4.56
N GLY A 291 10.64 -21.15 3.78
CA GLY A 291 10.67 -22.61 3.71
C GLY A 291 10.06 -23.27 4.94
N THR A 292 9.26 -22.58 5.71
CA THR A 292 8.59 -23.08 6.92
C THR A 292 7.08 -23.15 6.71
N VAL A 293 6.43 -24.17 7.27
CA VAL A 293 4.97 -24.24 7.28
C VAL A 293 4.44 -23.21 8.26
N GLU A 294 3.69 -22.22 7.75
CA GLU A 294 3.00 -21.25 8.58
C GLU A 294 1.60 -21.72 8.99
N ASP A 295 1.12 -21.20 10.11
CA ASP A 295 -0.29 -21.30 10.45
C ASP A 295 -1.10 -20.34 9.58
N LEU A 296 -1.87 -20.91 8.66
CA LEU A 296 -2.77 -20.21 7.75
C LEU A 296 -4.24 -20.29 8.20
N SER A 297 -4.53 -20.74 9.42
CA SER A 297 -5.91 -20.91 9.92
C SER A 297 -6.70 -19.60 9.95
N TRP A 298 -6.01 -18.47 10.16
CA TRP A 298 -6.58 -17.14 10.16
C TRP A 298 -7.12 -16.65 8.80
N LEU A 299 -6.85 -17.40 7.72
CA LEU A 299 -7.33 -17.14 6.36
C LEU A 299 -8.67 -17.83 6.04
N SER A 300 -9.15 -18.72 6.91
CA SER A 300 -10.31 -19.60 6.66
C SER A 300 -11.60 -18.86 6.24
N ASP A 301 -11.72 -17.61 6.65
CA ASP A 301 -12.89 -16.78 6.36
C ASP A 301 -12.85 -16.08 4.98
N THR A 302 -11.72 -16.14 4.26
CA THR A 302 -11.50 -15.30 3.07
C THR A 302 -10.79 -16.00 1.92
N VAL A 303 -10.15 -17.13 2.21
CA VAL A 303 -9.44 -17.95 1.23
C VAL A 303 -10.06 -19.33 1.18
N PRO A 304 -10.34 -19.90 -0.01
CA PRO A 304 -10.89 -21.24 -0.12
C PRO A 304 -10.06 -22.30 0.62
N ALA A 305 -10.72 -23.21 1.32
CA ALA A 305 -10.04 -24.27 2.09
C ALA A 305 -9.08 -25.11 1.22
N ALA A 306 -9.44 -25.35 -0.04
CA ALA A 306 -8.60 -26.05 -1.01
C ALA A 306 -7.29 -25.28 -1.30
N GLU A 307 -7.34 -23.95 -1.37
CA GLU A 307 -6.15 -23.13 -1.57
C GLU A 307 -5.25 -23.11 -0.32
N ILE A 308 -5.83 -23.00 0.87
CA ILE A 308 -5.08 -23.11 2.13
C ILE A 308 -4.37 -24.47 2.22
N GLN A 309 -5.05 -25.56 1.83
CA GLN A 309 -4.46 -26.88 1.81
C GLN A 309 -3.35 -26.98 0.76
N ARG A 310 -3.57 -26.45 -0.45
CA ARG A 310 -2.54 -26.42 -1.51
C ARG A 310 -1.27 -25.70 -1.04
N LEU A 311 -1.40 -24.54 -0.39
CA LEU A 311 -0.26 -23.78 0.17
C LEU A 311 0.51 -24.59 1.22
N ARG A 312 -0.20 -25.29 2.10
CA ARG A 312 0.43 -26.17 3.10
C ARG A 312 1.16 -27.33 2.45
N ASP A 313 0.52 -27.99 1.49
CA ASP A 313 1.09 -29.14 0.78
C ASP A 313 2.33 -28.76 -0.04
N GLU A 314 2.35 -27.58 -0.64
CA GLU A 314 3.48 -27.06 -1.38
C GLU A 314 4.74 -26.96 -0.51
N VAL A 315 4.62 -26.50 0.71
CA VAL A 315 5.73 -26.45 1.66
C VAL A 315 6.08 -27.83 2.21
N ALA A 316 5.06 -28.61 2.63
CA ALA A 316 5.24 -29.91 3.27
C ALA A 316 5.85 -30.96 2.32
N ASN A 317 5.49 -30.92 1.05
CA ASN A 317 5.94 -31.88 0.01
C ASN A 317 7.16 -31.39 -0.78
N ARG A 318 7.77 -30.28 -0.39
CA ARG A 318 8.97 -29.75 -1.06
C ARG A 318 10.14 -30.72 -0.93
N LYS A 319 10.78 -31.04 -2.05
CA LYS A 319 11.96 -31.91 -2.04
C LYS A 319 13.09 -31.32 -1.18
N PRO A 320 13.90 -32.14 -0.48
CA PRO A 320 14.94 -31.64 0.44
C PRO A 320 15.89 -30.61 -0.17
N ASP A 321 16.35 -30.83 -1.40
CA ASP A 321 17.26 -29.90 -2.09
C ASP A 321 16.57 -28.56 -2.41
N ALA A 322 15.33 -28.60 -2.88
CA ALA A 322 14.54 -27.39 -3.12
C ALA A 322 14.23 -26.63 -1.82
N ALA A 323 13.94 -27.36 -0.75
CA ALA A 323 13.72 -26.78 0.58
C ALA A 323 15.01 -26.12 1.12
N LYS A 324 16.18 -26.72 0.86
CA LYS A 324 17.48 -26.14 1.21
C LYS A 324 17.73 -24.86 0.43
N GLN A 325 17.54 -24.86 -0.89
CA GLN A 325 17.73 -23.68 -1.74
C GLN A 325 16.83 -22.51 -1.33
N VAL A 326 15.57 -22.79 -1.01
CA VAL A 326 14.62 -21.76 -0.55
C VAL A 326 15.09 -21.13 0.77
N ARG A 327 15.53 -21.93 1.73
CA ARG A 327 16.08 -21.41 2.99
C ARG A 327 17.35 -20.59 2.79
N GLU A 328 18.30 -21.08 1.99
CA GLU A 328 19.55 -20.37 1.70
C GLU A 328 19.27 -19.01 1.03
N LEU A 329 18.32 -18.96 0.10
CA LEU A 329 17.91 -17.71 -0.54
C LEU A 329 17.29 -16.72 0.47
N TYR A 330 16.41 -17.21 1.37
CA TYR A 330 15.86 -16.39 2.44
C TYR A 330 16.95 -15.88 3.37
N GLU A 331 17.86 -16.77 3.82
CA GLU A 331 18.92 -16.42 4.77
C GLU A 331 19.87 -15.32 4.24
N VAL A 332 20.24 -15.37 2.96
CA VAL A 332 21.05 -14.31 2.33
C VAL A 332 20.30 -12.99 2.37
N GLN A 333 19.04 -12.96 1.93
CA GLN A 333 18.26 -11.73 1.90
C GLN A 333 17.91 -11.21 3.30
N ALA A 334 17.71 -12.10 4.28
CA ALA A 334 17.50 -11.72 5.68
C ALA A 334 18.74 -11.03 6.26
N ARG A 335 19.94 -11.58 6.04
CA ARG A 335 21.20 -10.94 6.46
C ARG A 335 21.41 -9.59 5.76
N ASN A 336 21.09 -9.51 4.48
CA ASN A 336 21.17 -8.27 3.71
C ASN A 336 20.20 -7.22 4.25
N LEU A 337 18.95 -7.60 4.55
CA LEU A 337 17.96 -6.69 5.13
C LEU A 337 18.41 -6.18 6.51
N ALA A 338 18.95 -7.07 7.37
CA ALA A 338 19.49 -6.68 8.67
C ALA A 338 20.65 -5.67 8.52
N ALA A 339 21.59 -5.92 7.59
CA ALA A 339 22.71 -5.03 7.31
C ALA A 339 22.24 -3.64 6.81
N LEU A 340 21.28 -3.62 5.89
CA LEU A 340 20.69 -2.39 5.35
C LEU A 340 19.94 -1.60 6.43
N SER A 341 19.18 -2.29 7.28
CA SER A 341 18.46 -1.68 8.41
C SER A 341 19.44 -1.07 9.42
N ALA A 342 20.48 -1.80 9.79
CA ALA A 342 21.54 -1.32 10.69
C ALA A 342 22.31 -0.13 10.10
N ALA A 343 22.47 -0.07 8.78
CA ALA A 343 23.11 1.04 8.08
C ALA A 343 22.19 2.28 7.92
N GLY A 344 20.92 2.21 8.35
CA GLY A 344 19.96 3.30 8.23
C GLY A 344 19.43 3.52 6.81
N VAL A 345 19.52 2.51 5.94
CA VAL A 345 18.95 2.56 4.60
C VAL A 345 17.44 2.69 4.68
N ARG A 346 16.85 3.46 3.76
CA ARG A 346 15.42 3.65 3.65
C ARG A 346 14.74 2.37 3.15
N ILE A 347 14.08 1.66 4.05
CA ILE A 347 13.40 0.40 3.74
C ILE A 347 11.91 0.66 3.65
N GLY A 348 11.32 0.40 2.48
CA GLY A 348 9.89 0.36 2.26
C GLY A 348 9.32 -1.03 2.53
N PHE A 349 8.03 -1.17 2.31
CA PHE A 349 7.29 -2.40 2.46
C PHE A 349 6.58 -2.74 1.14
N GLY A 350 6.58 -4.01 0.76
CA GLY A 350 5.86 -4.52 -0.38
C GLY A 350 5.86 -6.04 -0.39
N THR A 351 4.89 -6.63 -1.05
CA THR A 351 4.66 -8.07 -0.97
C THR A 351 5.09 -8.84 -2.21
N ASP A 352 5.31 -8.15 -3.33
CA ASP A 352 5.42 -8.78 -4.67
C ASP A 352 4.22 -9.71 -4.99
N ALA A 353 3.11 -9.52 -4.25
CA ALA A 353 1.96 -10.41 -4.32
C ALA A 353 1.29 -10.32 -5.68
N GLY A 354 1.19 -11.47 -6.35
CA GLY A 354 0.38 -11.66 -7.55
C GLY A 354 -0.68 -12.73 -7.34
N VAL A 355 -0.49 -13.62 -6.37
CA VAL A 355 -1.38 -14.76 -6.07
C VAL A 355 -2.02 -14.62 -4.70
N SER A 356 -1.21 -14.32 -3.69
CA SER A 356 -1.64 -14.22 -2.27
C SER A 356 -2.19 -12.83 -1.95
N VAL A 357 -3.31 -12.48 -2.57
CA VAL A 357 -3.84 -11.11 -2.63
C VAL A 357 -4.23 -10.56 -1.25
N GLY A 358 -3.56 -9.52 -0.82
CA GLY A 358 -3.82 -8.75 0.40
C GLY A 358 -3.26 -9.40 1.66
N TRP A 359 -3.57 -10.66 1.95
CA TRP A 359 -3.15 -11.33 3.19
C TRP A 359 -1.62 -11.52 3.30
N ASN A 360 -0.91 -11.62 2.18
CA ASN A 360 0.54 -11.77 2.15
C ASN A 360 1.27 -10.61 2.86
N ALA A 361 0.65 -9.45 2.98
CA ALA A 361 1.20 -8.33 3.74
C ALA A 361 1.54 -8.73 5.19
N HIS A 362 0.67 -9.49 5.85
CA HIS A 362 0.91 -9.92 7.22
C HIS A 362 1.98 -11.03 7.34
N THR A 363 2.27 -11.74 6.26
CA THR A 363 3.39 -12.68 6.18
C THR A 363 4.69 -11.90 6.01
N GLU A 364 4.76 -10.97 5.07
CA GLU A 364 5.94 -10.12 4.83
C GLU A 364 6.33 -9.31 6.09
N LEU A 365 5.36 -8.76 6.84
CA LEU A 365 5.64 -8.12 8.13
C LEU A 365 6.37 -9.08 9.09
N GLY A 366 5.92 -10.31 9.16
CA GLY A 366 6.54 -11.37 9.97
C GLY A 366 7.94 -11.74 9.48
N ASP A 367 8.13 -11.81 8.18
CA ASP A 367 9.39 -12.16 7.53
C ASP A 367 10.45 -11.08 7.72
N MET A 368 10.07 -9.80 7.65
CA MET A 368 10.97 -8.68 7.95
C MET A 368 11.43 -8.69 9.41
N VAL A 369 10.54 -9.03 10.37
CA VAL A 369 10.95 -9.18 11.78
C VAL A 369 11.86 -10.39 11.95
N ALA A 370 11.54 -11.53 11.32
CA ALA A 370 12.40 -12.72 11.36
C ALA A 370 13.77 -12.46 10.71
N ALA A 371 13.86 -11.54 9.77
CA ALA A 371 15.11 -11.07 9.16
C ALA A 371 15.90 -10.07 10.03
N GLY A 372 15.43 -9.74 11.24
CA GLY A 372 16.18 -8.95 12.23
C GLY A 372 15.74 -7.51 12.41
N MET A 373 14.70 -7.04 11.72
CA MET A 373 14.11 -5.73 12.01
C MET A 373 13.22 -5.80 13.27
N THR A 374 13.16 -4.73 14.05
CA THR A 374 12.20 -4.65 15.15
C THR A 374 10.77 -4.45 14.64
N PRO A 375 9.73 -4.89 15.36
CA PRO A 375 8.34 -4.63 14.98
C PRO A 375 8.05 -3.14 14.70
N ALA A 376 8.63 -2.23 15.49
CA ALA A 376 8.48 -0.79 15.29
C ALA A 376 9.07 -0.32 13.94
N GLN A 377 10.27 -0.80 13.57
CA GLN A 377 10.89 -0.49 12.27
C GLN A 377 10.03 -1.03 11.11
N VAL A 378 9.52 -2.25 11.23
CA VAL A 378 8.66 -2.87 10.21
C VAL A 378 7.35 -2.09 10.04
N ILE A 379 6.70 -1.66 11.14
CA ILE A 379 5.50 -0.81 11.06
C ILE A 379 5.81 0.51 10.37
N VAL A 380 6.93 1.17 10.69
CA VAL A 380 7.35 2.42 10.00
C VAL A 380 7.58 2.17 8.51
N SER A 381 8.24 1.06 8.15
CA SER A 381 8.43 0.66 6.74
C SER A 381 7.11 0.47 6.01
N ALA A 382 6.16 -0.24 6.65
CA ALA A 382 4.86 -0.58 6.08
C ALA A 382 3.84 0.57 6.09
N THR A 383 4.15 1.69 6.73
CA THR A 383 3.25 2.84 6.83
C THR A 383 3.91 4.11 6.30
N ARG A 384 4.65 4.87 7.13
CA ARG A 384 5.23 6.16 6.75
C ARG A 384 6.19 6.04 5.57
N THR A 385 7.17 5.13 5.63
CA THR A 385 8.19 5.04 4.57
C THR A 385 7.58 4.67 3.23
N SER A 386 6.64 3.71 3.21
CA SER A 386 5.94 3.34 1.96
C SER A 386 5.03 4.46 1.44
N ALA A 387 4.36 5.22 2.33
CA ALA A 387 3.61 6.41 1.93
C ALA A 387 4.51 7.45 1.23
N GLU A 388 5.67 7.74 1.80
CA GLU A 388 6.66 8.65 1.23
C GLU A 388 7.21 8.12 -0.10
N ILE A 389 7.49 6.80 -0.20
CA ILE A 389 7.90 6.16 -1.46
C ILE A 389 6.82 6.33 -2.53
N LEU A 390 5.55 6.20 -2.20
CA LEU A 390 4.45 6.36 -3.15
C LEU A 390 3.99 7.82 -3.31
N LYS A 391 4.63 8.79 -2.64
CA LYS A 391 4.22 10.21 -2.60
C LYS A 391 2.76 10.38 -2.15
N LEU A 392 2.33 9.56 -1.20
CA LEU A 392 1.02 9.59 -0.58
C LEU A 392 1.09 10.37 0.75
N ASP A 393 1.43 11.64 0.68
CA ASP A 393 1.75 12.50 1.84
C ASP A 393 0.61 12.58 2.87
N GLN A 394 -0.62 12.21 2.49
CA GLN A 394 -1.78 12.20 3.37
C GLN A 394 -1.91 10.90 4.18
N LEU A 395 -1.12 9.87 3.89
CA LEU A 395 -1.17 8.54 4.52
C LEU A 395 0.06 8.26 5.40
N GLY A 396 0.09 7.11 6.01
CA GLY A 396 1.25 6.51 6.66
C GLY A 396 1.51 6.93 8.09
N THR A 397 0.83 7.96 8.60
CA THR A 397 0.92 8.37 10.01
C THR A 397 -0.42 8.87 10.54
N ILE A 398 -0.66 8.69 11.84
CA ILE A 398 -1.84 9.21 12.54
C ILE A 398 -1.48 10.59 13.13
N ALA A 399 -1.79 11.64 12.37
CA ALA A 399 -1.50 13.02 12.76
C ALA A 399 -2.60 13.97 12.24
N ALA A 400 -2.78 15.10 12.90
CA ALA A 400 -3.75 16.11 12.48
C ALA A 400 -3.50 16.56 11.02
N GLY A 401 -4.57 16.63 10.23
CA GLY A 401 -4.54 16.96 8.81
C GLY A 401 -4.35 15.77 7.88
N LYS A 402 -3.89 14.62 8.36
CA LYS A 402 -3.75 13.38 7.58
C LYS A 402 -5.10 12.71 7.33
N SER A 403 -5.17 11.90 6.29
CA SER A 403 -6.33 11.05 6.01
C SER A 403 -6.49 9.99 7.11
N ALA A 404 -7.71 9.74 7.53
CA ALA A 404 -8.02 8.81 8.60
C ALA A 404 -8.06 7.37 8.06
N ASP A 405 -6.87 6.87 7.72
CA ASP A 405 -6.62 5.49 7.29
C ASP A 405 -5.88 4.76 8.41
N PHE A 406 -6.59 3.90 9.14
CA PHE A 406 -6.03 3.19 10.29
C PHE A 406 -6.71 1.84 10.51
N ILE A 407 -6.04 0.99 11.27
CA ILE A 407 -6.59 -0.30 11.73
C ILE A 407 -6.63 -0.35 13.25
N THR A 408 -7.66 -1.00 13.78
CA THR A 408 -7.76 -1.36 15.19
C THR A 408 -7.46 -2.84 15.35
N LEU A 409 -6.64 -3.18 16.31
CA LEU A 409 -6.13 -4.52 16.57
C LEU A 409 -6.52 -4.99 17.97
N ASP A 410 -6.80 -6.29 18.11
CA ASP A 410 -7.11 -6.92 19.40
C ASP A 410 -5.90 -7.15 20.29
N ALA A 411 -4.69 -6.98 19.75
CA ALA A 411 -3.44 -7.10 20.49
C ALA A 411 -2.36 -6.19 19.89
N ASN A 412 -1.33 -5.90 20.68
CA ASN A 412 -0.28 -4.96 20.31
C ASN A 412 0.73 -5.61 19.34
N PRO A 413 0.90 -5.08 18.10
CA PRO A 413 1.86 -5.60 17.14
C PRO A 413 3.33 -5.31 17.49
N LEU A 414 3.60 -4.44 18.46
CA LEU A 414 4.96 -4.22 18.96
C LEU A 414 5.43 -5.35 19.87
N ASP A 415 4.50 -6.09 20.50
CA ASP A 415 4.82 -7.25 21.32
C ASP A 415 5.04 -8.52 20.46
N ASP A 416 4.22 -8.68 19.42
CA ASP A 416 4.35 -9.70 18.37
C ASP A 416 3.75 -9.15 17.08
N ILE A 417 4.55 -9.03 16.02
CA ILE A 417 4.11 -8.49 14.74
C ILE A 417 2.94 -9.28 14.13
N LYS A 418 2.77 -10.57 14.48
CA LYS A 418 1.63 -11.39 14.04
C LYS A 418 0.29 -10.88 14.60
N ASN A 419 0.30 -10.03 15.61
CA ASN A 419 -0.91 -9.37 16.12
C ASN A 419 -1.54 -8.41 15.09
N THR A 420 -0.82 -8.03 14.02
CA THR A 420 -1.40 -7.32 12.87
C THR A 420 -2.48 -8.13 12.16
N ARG A 421 -2.51 -9.46 12.30
CA ARG A 421 -3.55 -10.36 11.78
C ARG A 421 -4.86 -10.28 12.59
N ARG A 422 -4.81 -9.75 13.82
CA ARG A 422 -5.95 -9.67 14.75
C ARG A 422 -6.72 -8.35 14.59
N ILE A 423 -7.18 -8.11 13.35
CA ILE A 423 -7.88 -6.88 12.99
C ILE A 423 -9.32 -6.90 13.55
N SER A 424 -9.64 -5.92 14.42
CA SER A 424 -10.99 -5.63 14.86
C SER A 424 -11.77 -4.88 13.78
N THR A 425 -11.27 -3.70 13.39
CA THR A 425 -11.88 -2.84 12.36
C THR A 425 -10.81 -2.21 11.48
N VAL A 426 -11.21 -1.82 10.29
CA VAL A 426 -10.39 -1.04 9.34
C VAL A 426 -11.16 0.23 9.00
N TYR A 427 -10.47 1.36 9.04
CA TYR A 427 -10.98 2.65 8.58
C TYR A 427 -10.11 3.14 7.43
N LEU A 428 -10.73 3.47 6.32
CA LEU A 428 -10.06 4.08 5.17
C LEU A 428 -10.76 5.40 4.84
N ARG A 429 -10.00 6.48 4.80
CA ARG A 429 -10.52 7.83 4.54
C ARG A 429 -11.65 8.22 5.52
N GLY A 430 -11.54 7.73 6.76
CA GLY A 430 -12.50 7.97 7.84
C GLY A 430 -13.75 7.10 7.81
N GLU A 431 -13.93 6.28 6.78
CA GLU A 431 -15.07 5.35 6.65
C GLU A 431 -14.65 3.95 7.10
N GLU A 432 -15.51 3.29 7.85
CA GLU A 432 -15.30 1.90 8.26
C GLU A 432 -15.48 0.96 7.06
N VAL A 433 -14.50 0.09 6.82
CA VAL A 433 -14.58 -0.95 5.80
C VAL A 433 -15.55 -2.03 6.26
N ASP A 434 -16.60 -2.28 5.48
CA ASP A 434 -17.57 -3.34 5.77
C ASP A 434 -16.95 -4.73 5.49
N ARG A 435 -16.09 -5.17 6.43
CA ARG A 435 -15.41 -6.46 6.34
C ARG A 435 -16.40 -7.63 6.37
N ALA A 436 -17.58 -7.46 7.00
CA ALA A 436 -18.59 -8.50 7.02
C ALA A 436 -19.23 -8.70 5.65
N ALA A 437 -19.61 -7.61 4.97
CA ALA A 437 -20.12 -7.69 3.59
C ALA A 437 -19.07 -8.23 2.62
N LEU A 438 -17.81 -7.79 2.72
CA LEU A 438 -16.73 -8.30 1.87
C LEU A 438 -16.54 -9.81 2.05
N ARG A 439 -16.46 -10.30 3.29
CA ARG A 439 -16.34 -11.73 3.59
C ARG A 439 -17.49 -12.53 2.97
N LYS A 440 -18.72 -12.02 3.10
CA LYS A 440 -19.91 -12.64 2.52
C LYS A 440 -19.79 -12.82 1.00
N LEU A 441 -19.25 -11.82 0.28
CA LEU A 441 -19.00 -11.92 -1.17
C LEU A 441 -18.04 -13.06 -1.54
N TRP A 442 -17.11 -13.43 -0.66
CA TRP A 442 -16.11 -14.45 -0.95
C TRP A 442 -16.48 -15.85 -0.47
N THR A 443 -17.40 -15.97 0.49
CA THR A 443 -17.78 -17.26 1.12
C THR A 443 -19.16 -17.77 0.68
N GLU A 444 -20.04 -16.91 0.17
CA GLU A 444 -21.32 -17.34 -0.38
C GLU A 444 -21.16 -17.79 -1.84
N GLU A 445 -21.81 -18.93 -2.22
CA GLU A 445 -21.82 -19.51 -3.56
C GLU A 445 -22.60 -18.66 -4.57
#